data_e26c0ffbc82f693e308071d0c9ff3bbd
#
_entry.id   e26c0ffbc82f693e308071d0c9ff3bbd
#
_cell.length_a   1.000
_cell.length_b   1.000
_cell.length_c   1.000
_cell.angle_alpha   90.00
_cell.angle_beta   90.00
_cell.angle_gamma   90.00
#
_symmetry.space_group_name_H-M   'P 1'
#
loop_
_entity.id
_entity.type
_entity.pdbx_description
1 polymer ?
#
loop_
_entity_poly.entity_id
_entity_poly.type
_entity_poly.pdbx_seq_one_letter_code
_entity_poly.pdbx_strand_id
1 'polypeptide(L)'
;MTNETKVPTPRPSTLEGWVKLLNGVHLPVPQASHDLVCKAIADSRRSLRDIADLMQDSPALALSVIREANHHTHGSLAEPAENLEVAINRLGLKRTEELLARLPSLPGHEIPIALRQLQLISQHATQQANGFFASRLARLWQDIHWGSLLFLSPLWPLALTHPRLLGEWELRVAHKGEPARKVERELFGVSLLEICLALVETWRLPIWIAQGYRLLLNERRELVQVLRIARDSEHPLRQQNRLDDDPTLRRWLNQPANTVLLANGLALSAQHAWDSPHTARWQYLTSLYLQMPIDEVQQQLHQQAVTSARHDAMPDLWHPAVALLWPWGSRRIHPGLLPPPPPSAEDLSQWRKQCSALLVEPSPFSNAMHLTTSARDVLVACGMRRVMILMADRTQTSVRVHQIAGLPKEAAAMSFSISQSKILQRLLAQQAQVRLNPDNNAQFSALLPPGLRSLFRGEHLLLRSLTCNGRVIMLVAVDQGGGPFSDVTVQAFGKTVQCIERALHTFTNRGR
;
A
#
# COMPACT_ATOMS: atom_id res chain seq x y z
N MET A 1 -14.60 34.25 26.21
CA MET A 1 -13.20 33.89 26.01
C MET A 1 -13.02 33.71 24.51
N THR A 2 -12.34 34.62 23.91
CA THR A 2 -12.22 34.84 22.48
C THR A 2 -11.43 33.73 21.80
N ASN A 3 -12.10 33.05 20.89
CA ASN A 3 -11.52 32.06 19.97
C ASN A 3 -10.61 32.81 18.97
N GLU A 4 -9.34 32.93 19.29
CA GLU A 4 -8.34 33.35 18.31
C GLU A 4 -8.23 32.30 17.23
N THR A 5 -8.84 32.54 16.08
CA THR A 5 -8.61 31.86 14.82
C THR A 5 -7.13 32.01 14.46
N LYS A 6 -6.30 31.02 14.84
CA LYS A 6 -4.92 30.91 14.35
C LYS A 6 -4.96 30.92 12.83
N VAL A 7 -4.51 32.01 12.23
CA VAL A 7 -4.24 32.11 10.80
C VAL A 7 -3.36 30.92 10.41
N PRO A 8 -3.75 30.09 9.43
CA PRO A 8 -2.94 28.94 9.04
C PRO A 8 -1.59 29.47 8.52
N THR A 9 -0.53 29.07 9.18
CA THR A 9 0.83 29.37 8.75
C THR A 9 0.97 28.95 7.28
N PRO A 10 1.46 29.82 6.39
CA PRO A 10 1.59 29.48 4.98
C PRO A 10 2.45 28.23 4.83
N ARG A 11 1.92 27.27 4.12
CA ARG A 11 2.55 25.98 3.87
C ARG A 11 3.87 26.17 3.12
N PRO A 12 5.00 25.61 3.61
CA PRO A 12 6.25 25.68 2.86
C PRO A 12 6.15 24.92 1.53
N SER A 13 6.85 25.39 0.51
CA SER A 13 6.97 24.74 -0.80
C SER A 13 8.41 24.39 -1.17
N THR A 14 9.38 24.73 -0.30
CA THR A 14 10.80 24.49 -0.50
C THR A 14 11.35 23.59 0.59
N LEU A 15 12.45 22.90 0.28
CA LEU A 15 13.13 22.01 1.23
C LEU A 15 13.55 22.77 2.51
N GLU A 16 14.20 23.92 2.34
CA GLU A 16 14.63 24.75 3.47
C GLU A 16 13.46 25.21 4.35
N GLY A 17 12.35 25.60 3.73
CA GLY A 17 11.14 25.98 4.43
C GLY A 17 10.57 24.86 5.29
N TRP A 18 10.52 23.63 4.75
CA TRP A 18 10.08 22.44 5.49
C TRP A 18 11.04 22.10 6.63
N VAL A 19 12.34 22.07 6.36
CA VAL A 19 13.35 21.79 7.39
C VAL A 19 13.26 22.80 8.52
N LYS A 20 13.19 24.10 8.22
CA LYS A 20 13.04 25.14 9.23
C LYS A 20 11.78 24.97 10.09
N LEU A 21 10.65 24.69 9.46
CA LEU A 21 9.37 24.49 10.14
C LEU A 21 9.44 23.25 11.06
N LEU A 22 9.82 22.10 10.50
CA LEU A 22 9.77 20.82 11.20
C LEU A 22 10.86 20.68 12.27
N ASN A 23 12.03 21.30 12.07
CA ASN A 23 13.09 21.34 13.08
C ASN A 23 12.68 22.08 14.34
N GLY A 24 11.84 23.11 14.24
CA GLY A 24 11.32 23.87 15.39
C GLY A 24 10.24 23.18 16.18
N VAL A 25 9.76 22.00 15.77
CA VAL A 25 8.65 21.29 16.41
C VAL A 25 9.14 20.51 17.62
N HIS A 26 8.52 20.76 18.78
CA HIS A 26 8.68 19.95 19.98
C HIS A 26 7.59 18.88 20.03
N LEU A 27 7.99 17.62 20.05
CA LEU A 27 7.07 16.48 20.08
C LEU A 27 6.50 16.30 21.49
N PRO A 28 5.19 16.07 21.63
CA PRO A 28 4.61 15.76 22.91
C PRO A 28 5.03 14.37 23.39
N VAL A 29 5.29 14.26 24.67
CA VAL A 29 5.67 13.03 25.37
C VAL A 29 4.49 12.54 26.21
N PRO A 30 4.21 11.23 26.30
CA PRO A 30 3.20 10.71 27.22
C PRO A 30 3.52 11.10 28.67
N GLN A 31 2.56 11.69 29.36
CA GLN A 31 2.74 12.20 30.73
C GLN A 31 3.25 11.11 31.68
N ALA A 32 2.73 9.89 31.58
CA ALA A 32 3.17 8.78 32.41
C ALA A 32 4.67 8.47 32.24
N SER A 33 5.16 8.45 31.00
CA SER A 33 6.59 8.22 30.70
C SER A 33 7.45 9.39 31.18
N HIS A 34 6.98 10.62 30.96
CA HIS A 34 7.65 11.84 31.41
C HIS A 34 7.84 11.83 32.94
N ASP A 35 6.76 11.61 33.71
CA ASP A 35 6.79 11.60 35.18
C ASP A 35 7.66 10.47 35.74
N LEU A 36 7.65 9.31 35.07
CA LEU A 36 8.48 8.17 35.45
C LEU A 36 9.98 8.49 35.31
N VAL A 37 10.36 9.11 34.18
CA VAL A 37 11.75 9.48 33.92
C VAL A 37 12.20 10.62 34.84
N CYS A 38 11.38 11.63 35.08
CA CYS A 38 11.68 12.70 36.04
C CYS A 38 11.95 12.15 37.47
N LYS A 39 11.12 11.19 37.93
CA LYS A 39 11.35 10.51 39.19
C LYS A 39 12.64 9.70 39.21
N ALA A 40 12.97 9.05 38.11
CA ALA A 40 14.19 8.26 37.99
C ALA A 40 15.46 9.12 38.01
N ILE A 41 15.44 10.30 37.39
CA ILE A 41 16.55 11.26 37.42
C ILE A 41 16.77 11.84 38.82
N ALA A 42 15.69 12.06 39.57
CA ALA A 42 15.77 12.54 40.94
C ALA A 42 16.26 11.49 41.95
N ASP A 43 16.24 10.20 41.60
CA ASP A 43 16.72 9.11 42.46
C ASP A 43 18.21 8.84 42.24
N SER A 44 19.06 9.31 43.14
CA SER A 44 20.53 9.14 43.06
C SER A 44 21.02 7.68 43.04
N ARG A 45 20.13 6.71 43.32
CA ARG A 45 20.46 5.27 43.24
C ARG A 45 20.32 4.69 41.84
N ARG A 46 19.69 5.41 40.91
CA ARG A 46 19.50 4.99 39.55
C ARG A 46 20.75 5.26 38.70
N SER A 47 21.15 4.27 37.93
CA SER A 47 22.23 4.45 36.96
C SER A 47 21.71 5.18 35.70
N LEU A 48 22.63 5.76 34.90
CA LEU A 48 22.29 6.35 33.63
C LEU A 48 21.63 5.34 32.69
N ARG A 49 22.03 4.09 32.78
CA ARG A 49 21.46 3.00 32.01
C ARG A 49 19.99 2.75 32.39
N ASP A 50 19.69 2.71 33.70
CA ASP A 50 18.29 2.54 34.17
C ASP A 50 17.40 3.68 33.67
N ILE A 51 17.94 4.91 33.62
CA ILE A 51 17.22 6.07 33.11
C ILE A 51 17.03 5.95 31.59
N ALA A 52 18.04 5.53 30.84
CA ALA A 52 17.95 5.29 29.40
C ALA A 52 16.92 4.19 29.06
N ASP A 53 16.91 3.11 29.84
CA ASP A 53 15.97 2.00 29.65
C ASP A 53 14.50 2.46 29.86
N LEU A 54 14.25 3.37 30.80
CA LEU A 54 12.92 3.96 31.00
C LEU A 54 12.50 4.94 29.86
N MET A 55 13.48 5.59 29.22
CA MET A 55 13.21 6.52 28.12
C MET A 55 12.90 5.81 26.80
N GLN A 56 13.42 4.61 26.57
CA GLN A 56 13.28 3.89 25.31
C GLN A 56 11.82 3.54 24.97
N ASP A 57 10.96 3.40 25.99
CA ASP A 57 9.53 3.13 25.82
C ASP A 57 8.76 4.35 25.25
N SER A 58 9.39 5.52 25.22
CA SER A 58 8.82 6.73 24.64
C SER A 58 9.66 7.24 23.46
N PRO A 59 9.32 6.87 22.20
CA PRO A 59 10.11 7.25 21.03
C PRO A 59 10.31 8.77 20.87
N ALA A 60 9.31 9.59 21.21
CA ALA A 60 9.41 11.06 21.17
C ALA A 60 10.43 11.59 22.19
N LEU A 61 10.49 10.98 23.38
CA LEU A 61 11.45 11.33 24.41
C LEU A 61 12.88 10.95 23.98
N ALA A 62 13.05 9.73 23.51
CA ALA A 62 14.32 9.24 22.99
C ALA A 62 14.89 10.15 21.88
N LEU A 63 14.05 10.51 20.90
CA LEU A 63 14.45 11.44 19.84
C LEU A 63 14.85 12.80 20.39
N SER A 64 14.09 13.34 21.34
CA SER A 64 14.35 14.66 21.91
C SER A 64 15.71 14.71 22.64
N VAL A 65 16.04 13.67 23.42
CA VAL A 65 17.32 13.56 24.14
C VAL A 65 18.49 13.40 23.15
N ILE A 66 18.36 12.55 22.13
CA ILE A 66 19.42 12.36 21.13
C ILE A 66 19.66 13.63 20.31
N ARG A 67 18.59 14.33 19.90
CA ARG A 67 18.71 15.62 19.18
C ARG A 67 19.40 16.68 20.02
N GLU A 68 19.02 16.84 21.27
CA GLU A 68 19.62 17.82 22.18
C GLU A 68 21.11 17.51 22.42
N ALA A 69 21.47 16.23 22.62
CA ALA A 69 22.84 15.81 22.78
C ALA A 69 23.71 16.11 21.55
N ASN A 70 23.14 15.94 20.36
CA ASN A 70 23.83 16.16 19.11
C ASN A 70 23.92 17.63 18.72
N HIS A 71 22.97 18.46 19.17
CA HIS A 71 22.98 19.90 18.95
C HIS A 71 24.10 20.61 19.75
N HIS A 72 24.37 20.16 20.95
CA HIS A 72 25.37 20.79 21.86
C HIS A 72 26.80 20.33 21.64
N THR A 73 27.07 19.50 20.65
CA THR A 73 28.45 19.06 20.35
C THR A 73 29.20 20.20 19.65
N HIS A 74 30.01 20.92 20.40
CA HIS A 74 30.91 21.93 19.88
C HIS A 74 32.09 21.27 19.16
N GLY A 75 32.07 21.34 17.84
CA GLY A 75 33.15 20.84 16.97
C GLY A 75 32.63 19.92 15.88
N SER A 76 33.00 20.19 14.62
CA SER A 76 32.60 19.43 13.45
C SER A 76 33.11 17.97 13.41
N LEU A 77 33.92 17.58 14.39
CA LEU A 77 34.63 16.29 14.47
C LEU A 77 34.04 15.31 15.50
N ALA A 78 33.06 15.73 16.33
CA ALA A 78 32.49 14.81 17.31
C ALA A 78 31.44 13.94 16.66
N GLU A 79 31.58 12.63 16.76
CA GLU A 79 30.59 11.65 16.29
C GLU A 79 29.23 11.88 16.95
N PRO A 80 28.09 11.69 16.23
CA PRO A 80 26.76 11.77 16.81
C PRO A 80 26.59 10.78 17.97
N ALA A 81 25.71 11.09 18.94
CA ALA A 81 25.26 10.10 19.91
C ALA A 81 24.37 9.08 19.19
N GLU A 82 24.76 7.82 19.21
CA GLU A 82 24.10 6.74 18.47
C GLU A 82 23.03 6.04 19.32
N ASN A 83 23.05 6.25 20.64
CA ASN A 83 22.08 5.68 21.58
C ASN A 83 21.79 6.62 22.75
N LEU A 84 20.77 6.28 23.54
CA LEU A 84 20.34 7.13 24.68
C LEU A 84 21.36 7.23 25.80
N GLU A 85 22.06 6.14 26.12
CA GLU A 85 23.06 6.15 27.20
C GLU A 85 24.20 7.13 26.87
N VAL A 86 24.71 7.09 25.63
CA VAL A 86 25.71 8.06 25.15
C VAL A 86 25.15 9.48 25.13
N ALA A 87 23.88 9.66 24.72
CA ALA A 87 23.25 10.96 24.67
C ALA A 87 23.09 11.58 26.08
N ILE A 88 22.59 10.82 27.05
CA ILE A 88 22.43 11.27 28.44
C ILE A 88 23.79 11.55 29.08
N ASN A 89 24.80 10.68 28.86
CA ASN A 89 26.13 10.89 29.38
C ASN A 89 26.75 12.19 28.83
N ARG A 90 26.53 12.49 27.56
CA ARG A 90 27.02 13.71 26.91
C ARG A 90 26.34 14.98 27.41
N LEU A 91 25.01 14.92 27.64
CA LEU A 91 24.23 16.04 28.18
C LEU A 91 24.50 16.28 29.65
N GLY A 92 24.67 15.20 30.40
CA GLY A 92 24.63 15.19 31.86
C GLY A 92 23.17 15.29 32.41
N LEU A 93 22.97 14.83 33.64
CA LEU A 93 21.64 14.75 34.26
C LEU A 93 20.93 16.11 34.35
N LYS A 94 21.66 17.18 34.73
CA LYS A 94 21.09 18.51 34.85
C LYS A 94 20.45 19.03 33.55
N ARG A 95 21.17 18.93 32.44
CA ARG A 95 20.66 19.36 31.15
C ARG A 95 19.53 18.45 30.65
N THR A 96 19.60 17.17 30.97
CA THR A 96 18.52 16.23 30.65
C THR A 96 17.25 16.63 31.40
N GLU A 97 17.36 17.00 32.69
CA GLU A 97 16.23 17.50 33.48
C GLU A 97 15.68 18.83 32.92
N GLU A 98 16.54 19.77 32.56
CA GLU A 98 16.16 21.03 31.90
C GLU A 98 15.44 20.80 30.56
N LEU A 99 15.87 19.80 29.80
CA LEU A 99 15.20 19.40 28.56
C LEU A 99 13.80 18.86 28.85
N LEU A 100 13.67 17.93 29.82
CA LEU A 100 12.39 17.34 30.21
C LEU A 100 11.39 18.42 30.64
N ALA A 101 11.83 19.40 31.42
CA ALA A 101 10.98 20.51 31.90
C ALA A 101 10.43 21.37 30.74
N ARG A 102 11.06 21.37 29.57
CA ARG A 102 10.64 22.11 28.37
C ARG A 102 9.77 21.29 27.41
N LEU A 103 9.79 19.96 27.51
CA LEU A 103 9.02 19.12 26.60
C LEU A 103 7.52 19.18 26.90
N PRO A 104 6.66 19.29 25.88
CA PRO A 104 5.22 19.19 26.08
C PRO A 104 4.86 17.79 26.61
N SER A 105 4.28 17.73 27.80
CA SER A 105 3.79 16.49 28.40
C SER A 105 2.27 16.44 28.32
N LEU A 106 1.71 15.41 27.71
CA LEU A 106 0.28 15.25 27.48
C LEU A 106 -0.19 13.85 27.89
N PRO A 107 -1.45 13.72 28.34
CA PRO A 107 -2.09 12.42 28.45
C PRO A 107 -2.02 11.66 27.11
N GLY A 108 -1.73 10.36 27.13
CA GLY A 108 -1.49 9.59 25.91
C GLY A 108 -2.62 9.69 24.87
N HIS A 109 -3.88 9.79 25.31
CA HIS A 109 -5.06 9.93 24.43
C HIS A 109 -5.19 11.33 23.80
N GLU A 110 -4.53 12.36 24.32
CA GLU A 110 -4.51 13.71 23.76
C GLU A 110 -3.42 13.89 22.69
N ILE A 111 -2.43 13.01 22.66
CA ILE A 111 -1.40 13.00 21.62
C ILE A 111 -2.06 12.59 20.29
N PRO A 112 -1.87 13.35 19.19
CA PRO A 112 -2.52 13.06 17.90
C PRO A 112 -2.31 11.64 17.41
N ILE A 113 -3.37 11.00 16.94
CA ILE A 113 -3.38 9.60 16.47
C ILE A 113 -2.32 9.38 15.38
N ALA A 114 -2.17 10.32 14.43
CA ALA A 114 -1.20 10.19 13.34
C ALA A 114 0.24 10.09 13.86
N LEU A 115 0.60 10.86 14.89
CA LEU A 115 1.91 10.79 15.53
C LEU A 115 2.11 9.45 16.25
N ARG A 116 1.14 9.05 17.08
CA ARG A 116 1.20 7.78 17.82
C ARG A 116 1.27 6.58 16.88
N GLN A 117 0.53 6.64 15.76
CA GLN A 117 0.54 5.58 14.75
C GLN A 117 1.92 5.43 14.09
N LEU A 118 2.59 6.53 13.74
CA LEU A 118 3.95 6.48 13.19
C LEU A 118 4.97 5.97 14.22
N GLN A 119 4.82 6.33 15.49
CA GLN A 119 5.67 5.82 16.57
C GLN A 119 5.48 4.31 16.76
N LEU A 120 4.23 3.82 16.71
CA LEU A 120 3.92 2.40 16.76
C LEU A 120 4.54 1.64 15.57
N ILE A 121 4.51 2.21 14.37
CA ILE A 121 5.20 1.62 13.20
C ILE A 121 6.71 1.53 13.44
N SER A 122 7.31 2.55 14.05
CA SER A 122 8.74 2.56 14.38
C SER A 122 9.10 1.52 15.45
N GLN A 123 8.27 1.33 16.48
CA GLN A 123 8.42 0.27 17.47
C GLN A 123 8.30 -1.12 16.82
N HIS A 124 7.30 -1.30 15.96
CA HIS A 124 7.17 -2.54 15.17
C HIS A 124 8.40 -2.78 14.28
N ALA A 125 8.95 -1.74 13.64
CA ALA A 125 10.19 -1.85 12.87
C ALA A 125 11.37 -2.30 13.74
N THR A 126 11.49 -1.75 14.93
CA THR A 126 12.52 -2.13 15.90
C THR A 126 12.39 -3.60 16.31
N GLN A 127 11.16 -4.08 16.54
CA GLN A 127 10.91 -5.49 16.85
C GLN A 127 11.27 -6.39 15.66
N GLN A 128 10.94 -6.00 14.42
CA GLN A 128 11.36 -6.71 13.21
C GLN A 128 12.90 -6.75 13.11
N ALA A 129 13.55 -5.62 13.34
CA ALA A 129 15.02 -5.52 13.29
C ALA A 129 15.69 -6.46 14.31
N ASN A 130 15.20 -6.45 15.54
CA ASN A 130 15.72 -7.32 16.60
C ASN A 130 15.52 -8.80 16.29
N GLY A 131 14.37 -9.18 15.74
CA GLY A 131 14.05 -10.56 15.40
C GLY A 131 14.88 -11.11 14.23
N PHE A 132 15.10 -10.30 13.20
CA PHE A 132 15.78 -10.76 11.98
C PHE A 132 17.29 -10.56 11.98
N PHE A 133 17.77 -9.44 12.52
CA PHE A 133 19.13 -8.99 12.25
C PHE A 133 20.05 -9.03 13.48
N ALA A 134 19.50 -8.93 14.68
CA ALA A 134 20.30 -8.87 15.91
C ALA A 134 21.18 -10.10 16.11
N SER A 135 20.70 -11.30 15.78
CA SER A 135 21.47 -12.54 15.88
C SER A 135 22.66 -12.60 14.93
N ARG A 136 22.55 -11.99 13.74
CA ARG A 136 23.61 -11.94 12.74
C ARG A 136 24.64 -10.86 13.01
N LEU A 137 24.20 -9.77 13.62
CA LEU A 137 24.98 -8.55 13.86
C LEU A 137 25.01 -8.22 15.36
N ALA A 138 25.24 -9.21 16.21
CA ALA A 138 25.14 -9.09 17.67
C ALA A 138 25.99 -7.95 18.28
N ARG A 139 27.10 -7.56 17.62
CA ARG A 139 27.93 -6.42 18.06
C ARG A 139 27.31 -5.07 17.73
N LEU A 140 26.37 -5.02 16.79
CA LEU A 140 25.74 -3.81 16.26
C LEU A 140 24.26 -3.72 16.64
N TRP A 141 23.82 -4.51 17.63
CA TRP A 141 22.40 -4.58 18.01
C TRP A 141 21.83 -3.23 18.45
N GLN A 142 22.63 -2.41 19.14
CA GLN A 142 22.20 -1.08 19.55
C GLN A 142 21.99 -0.14 18.36
N ASP A 143 22.92 -0.17 17.39
CA ASP A 143 22.83 0.65 16.18
C ASP A 143 21.61 0.25 15.34
N ILE A 144 21.33 -1.06 15.27
CA ILE A 144 20.15 -1.60 14.60
C ILE A 144 18.89 -1.15 15.33
N HIS A 145 18.84 -1.26 16.64
CA HIS A 145 17.71 -0.88 17.47
C HIS A 145 17.38 0.60 17.31
N TRP A 146 18.34 1.48 17.62
CA TRP A 146 18.12 2.93 17.56
C TRP A 146 17.96 3.43 16.12
N GLY A 147 18.69 2.87 15.18
CA GLY A 147 18.51 3.15 13.76
C GLY A 147 17.09 2.82 13.29
N SER A 148 16.57 1.65 13.67
CA SER A 148 15.22 1.23 13.28
C SER A 148 14.12 2.06 13.96
N LEU A 149 14.27 2.36 15.25
CA LEU A 149 13.30 3.16 16.00
C LEU A 149 13.19 4.59 15.44
N LEU A 150 14.33 5.19 15.11
CA LEU A 150 14.39 6.60 14.73
C LEU A 150 14.33 6.83 13.21
N PHE A 151 14.28 5.78 12.38
CA PHE A 151 14.25 5.92 10.93
C PHE A 151 13.08 6.78 10.44
N LEU A 152 11.87 6.56 10.94
CA LEU A 152 10.69 7.32 10.56
C LEU A 152 10.52 8.63 11.36
N SER A 153 11.43 8.94 12.31
CA SER A 153 11.31 10.12 13.16
C SER A 153 11.19 11.46 12.42
N PRO A 154 11.78 11.67 11.22
CA PRO A 154 11.56 12.90 10.47
C PRO A 154 10.11 13.17 10.07
N LEU A 155 9.29 12.12 10.00
CA LEU A 155 7.85 12.24 9.71
C LEU A 155 7.00 12.60 10.94
N TRP A 156 7.51 12.44 12.15
CA TRP A 156 6.74 12.68 13.37
C TRP A 156 6.33 14.15 13.55
N PRO A 157 7.21 15.16 13.32
CA PRO A 157 6.80 16.56 13.35
C PRO A 157 5.75 16.88 12.27
N LEU A 158 5.85 16.25 11.09
CA LEU A 158 4.86 16.42 10.02
C LEU A 158 3.49 15.84 10.42
N ALA A 159 3.48 14.67 11.04
CA ALA A 159 2.25 14.04 11.57
C ALA A 159 1.59 14.87 12.67
N LEU A 160 2.39 15.59 13.47
CA LEU A 160 1.89 16.48 14.52
C LEU A 160 1.31 17.79 13.94
N THR A 161 2.04 18.43 12.99
CA THR A 161 1.70 19.76 12.50
C THR A 161 0.76 19.74 11.29
N HIS A 162 0.90 18.76 10.42
CA HIS A 162 0.16 18.63 9.17
C HIS A 162 -0.44 17.22 8.95
N PRO A 163 -1.21 16.67 9.91
CA PRO A 163 -1.71 15.29 9.82
C PRO A 163 -2.60 15.05 8.59
N ARG A 164 -3.38 16.07 8.17
CA ARG A 164 -4.24 15.98 6.98
C ARG A 164 -3.42 15.83 5.69
N LEU A 165 -2.30 16.52 5.61
CA LEU A 165 -1.43 16.48 4.43
C LEU A 165 -0.75 15.12 4.30
N LEU A 166 -0.30 14.57 5.43
CA LEU A 166 0.28 13.22 5.48
C LEU A 166 -0.77 12.15 5.16
N GLY A 167 -2.00 12.29 5.68
CA GLY A 167 -3.10 11.39 5.36
C GLY A 167 -3.53 11.45 3.88
N GLU A 168 -3.48 12.62 3.25
CA GLU A 168 -3.74 12.74 1.81
C GLU A 168 -2.64 12.09 0.98
N TRP A 169 -1.38 12.28 1.35
CA TRP A 169 -0.25 11.58 0.72
C TRP A 169 -0.42 10.05 0.83
N GLU A 170 -0.72 9.54 2.02
CA GLU A 170 -0.96 8.13 2.25
C GLU A 170 -2.11 7.60 1.39
N LEU A 171 -3.24 8.29 1.37
CA LEU A 171 -4.40 7.92 0.56
C LEU A 171 -4.06 7.84 -0.93
N ARG A 172 -3.35 8.83 -1.46
CA ARG A 172 -3.03 8.91 -2.88
C ARG A 172 -1.95 7.93 -3.30
N VAL A 173 -0.87 7.84 -2.53
CA VAL A 173 0.29 7.01 -2.88
C VAL A 173 0.07 5.55 -2.49
N ALA A 174 -0.28 5.30 -1.21
CA ALA A 174 -0.37 3.93 -0.72
C ALA A 174 -1.67 3.23 -1.12
N HIS A 175 -2.81 3.97 -1.19
CA HIS A 175 -4.10 3.36 -1.49
C HIS A 175 -4.49 3.45 -2.96
N LYS A 176 -4.31 4.63 -3.58
CA LYS A 176 -4.67 4.83 -4.99
C LYS A 176 -3.56 4.44 -5.95
N GLY A 177 -2.35 4.21 -5.45
CA GLY A 177 -1.19 3.84 -6.28
C GLY A 177 -0.72 4.96 -7.20
N GLU A 178 -1.02 6.22 -6.88
CA GLU A 178 -0.51 7.35 -7.64
C GLU A 178 1.03 7.44 -7.52
N PRO A 179 1.74 7.89 -8.55
CA PRO A 179 3.19 8.03 -8.49
C PRO A 179 3.62 9.00 -7.37
N ALA A 180 4.37 8.49 -6.38
CA ALA A 180 4.76 9.26 -5.19
C ALA A 180 5.41 10.60 -5.52
N ARG A 181 6.35 10.63 -6.48
CA ARG A 181 7.00 11.89 -6.91
C ARG A 181 6.03 12.97 -7.41
N LYS A 182 4.94 12.56 -8.08
CA LYS A 182 3.92 13.50 -8.55
C LYS A 182 3.15 14.05 -7.36
N VAL A 183 2.66 13.17 -6.50
CA VAL A 183 1.88 13.53 -5.32
C VAL A 183 2.70 14.39 -4.35
N GLU A 184 3.95 14.04 -4.11
CA GLU A 184 4.86 14.78 -3.23
C GLU A 184 5.12 16.20 -3.74
N ARG A 185 5.34 16.39 -5.04
CA ARG A 185 5.48 17.73 -5.64
C ARG A 185 4.22 18.57 -5.50
N GLU A 186 3.05 17.97 -5.68
CA GLU A 186 1.76 18.65 -5.52
C GLU A 186 1.48 19.01 -4.05
N LEU A 187 1.79 18.10 -3.13
CA LEU A 187 1.49 18.25 -1.71
C LEU A 187 2.58 19.02 -0.94
N PHE A 188 3.83 18.83 -1.21
CA PHE A 188 4.96 19.37 -0.44
C PHE A 188 5.85 20.34 -1.25
N GLY A 189 5.74 20.35 -2.56
CA GLY A 189 6.65 21.07 -3.45
C GLY A 189 8.01 20.36 -3.67
N VAL A 190 8.37 19.42 -2.81
CA VAL A 190 9.63 18.68 -2.80
C VAL A 190 9.36 17.20 -2.47
N SER A 191 10.37 16.34 -2.64
CA SER A 191 10.25 14.93 -2.25
C SER A 191 10.22 14.76 -0.73
N LEU A 192 9.36 13.88 -0.24
CA LEU A 192 9.27 13.57 1.20
C LEU A 192 10.57 12.93 1.72
N LEU A 193 11.22 12.10 0.91
CA LEU A 193 12.52 11.52 1.25
C LEU A 193 13.63 12.57 1.36
N GLU A 194 13.61 13.62 0.54
CA GLU A 194 14.55 14.73 0.64
C GLU A 194 14.36 15.53 1.94
N ILE A 195 13.10 15.77 2.33
CA ILE A 195 12.78 16.39 3.63
C ILE A 195 13.30 15.52 4.78
N CYS A 196 13.06 14.20 4.73
CA CYS A 196 13.50 13.28 5.75
C CYS A 196 15.05 13.27 5.88
N LEU A 197 15.76 13.15 4.76
CA LEU A 197 17.22 13.15 4.77
C LEU A 197 17.76 14.45 5.35
N ALA A 198 17.26 15.60 4.90
CA ALA A 198 17.71 16.90 5.39
C ALA A 198 17.46 17.09 6.90
N LEU A 199 16.33 16.59 7.43
CA LEU A 199 16.07 16.60 8.88
C LEU A 199 17.02 15.67 9.65
N VAL A 200 17.25 14.45 9.15
CA VAL A 200 18.20 13.50 9.75
C VAL A 200 19.59 14.10 9.86
N GLU A 201 20.07 14.76 8.79
CA GLU A 201 21.36 15.44 8.77
C GLU A 201 21.39 16.67 9.70
N THR A 202 20.32 17.46 9.73
CA THR A 202 20.17 18.61 10.63
C THR A 202 20.18 18.19 12.10
N TRP A 203 19.52 17.09 12.43
CA TRP A 203 19.47 16.54 13.80
C TRP A 203 20.68 15.70 14.15
N ARG A 204 21.56 15.46 13.18
CA ARG A 204 22.75 14.60 13.35
C ARG A 204 22.39 13.24 13.95
N LEU A 205 21.32 12.62 13.42
CA LEU A 205 20.92 11.28 13.85
C LEU A 205 21.96 10.22 13.47
N PRO A 206 21.88 9.00 14.07
CA PRO A 206 22.81 7.91 13.76
C PRO A 206 23.03 7.71 12.26
N ILE A 207 24.28 7.45 11.86
CA ILE A 207 24.70 7.46 10.45
C ILE A 207 23.91 6.49 9.57
N TRP A 208 23.48 5.37 10.12
CA TRP A 208 22.72 4.35 9.38
C TRP A 208 21.35 4.84 8.92
N ILE A 209 20.74 5.77 9.63
CA ILE A 209 19.51 6.41 9.23
C ILE A 209 19.74 7.27 8.00
N ALA A 210 20.76 8.14 8.02
CA ALA A 210 21.12 8.97 6.87
C ALA A 210 21.49 8.11 5.65
N GLN A 211 22.29 7.07 5.86
CA GLN A 211 22.65 6.13 4.80
C GLN A 211 21.41 5.44 4.20
N GLY A 212 20.48 4.96 5.02
CA GLY A 212 19.25 4.35 4.53
C GLY A 212 18.41 5.30 3.64
N TYR A 213 18.30 6.58 3.99
CA TYR A 213 17.66 7.58 3.12
C TYR A 213 18.44 7.84 1.84
N ARG A 214 19.78 7.87 1.90
CA ARG A 214 20.64 8.02 0.70
C ARG A 214 20.49 6.84 -0.24
N LEU A 215 20.42 5.59 0.27
CA LEU A 215 20.13 4.39 -0.52
C LEU A 215 18.81 4.54 -1.30
N LEU A 216 17.77 5.01 -0.63
CA LEU A 216 16.45 5.21 -1.28
C LEU A 216 16.45 6.34 -2.32
N LEU A 217 17.23 7.40 -2.11
CA LEU A 217 17.27 8.56 -3.01
C LEU A 217 18.17 8.34 -4.22
N ASN A 218 19.38 7.84 -3.99
CA ASN A 218 20.48 7.87 -4.95
C ASN A 218 20.76 6.50 -5.60
N GLU A 219 20.45 5.39 -4.91
CA GLU A 219 20.87 4.05 -5.30
C GLU A 219 19.66 3.15 -5.69
N ARG A 220 18.69 3.76 -6.37
CA ARG A 220 17.48 3.05 -6.82
C ARG A 220 17.75 1.96 -7.85
N ARG A 221 18.83 2.12 -8.62
CA ARG A 221 19.21 1.17 -9.67
C ARG A 221 19.64 -0.14 -9.04
N GLU A 222 20.47 -0.07 -8.01
CA GLU A 222 20.96 -1.18 -7.21
C GLU A 222 19.78 -1.88 -6.51
N LEU A 223 18.90 -1.10 -5.89
CA LEU A 223 17.68 -1.62 -5.26
C LEU A 223 16.80 -2.40 -6.24
N VAL A 224 16.62 -1.91 -7.46
CA VAL A 224 15.84 -2.60 -8.51
C VAL A 224 16.53 -3.88 -8.98
N GLN A 225 17.87 -3.86 -9.11
CA GLN A 225 18.64 -5.04 -9.51
C GLN A 225 18.56 -6.14 -8.45
N VAL A 226 18.75 -5.78 -7.18
CA VAL A 226 18.63 -6.71 -6.05
C VAL A 226 17.21 -7.28 -5.97
N LEU A 227 16.19 -6.45 -6.16
CA LEU A 227 14.80 -6.92 -6.16
C LEU A 227 14.52 -7.89 -7.32
N ARG A 228 15.12 -7.70 -8.49
CA ARG A 228 15.00 -8.65 -9.60
C ARG A 228 15.62 -10.01 -9.24
N ILE A 229 16.82 -10.02 -8.65
CA ILE A 229 17.45 -11.27 -8.19
C ILE A 229 16.56 -11.98 -7.19
N ALA A 230 16.02 -11.25 -6.20
CA ALA A 230 15.16 -11.79 -5.17
C ALA A 230 13.85 -12.41 -5.73
N ARG A 231 13.27 -11.77 -6.75
CA ARG A 231 12.00 -12.23 -7.35
C ARG A 231 12.16 -13.32 -8.39
N ASP A 232 13.18 -13.20 -9.26
CA ASP A 232 13.31 -14.05 -10.46
C ASP A 232 14.03 -15.38 -10.15
N SER A 233 14.50 -15.58 -8.92
CA SER A 233 15.16 -16.81 -8.48
C SER A 233 14.48 -17.34 -7.23
N GLU A 234 13.75 -18.44 -7.34
CA GLU A 234 12.99 -19.01 -6.24
C GLU A 234 13.89 -19.68 -5.18
N HIS A 235 15.10 -20.15 -5.57
CA HIS A 235 15.98 -20.89 -4.68
C HIS A 235 17.13 -20.03 -4.16
N PRO A 236 17.40 -19.98 -2.84
CA PRO A 236 18.46 -19.17 -2.22
C PRO A 236 19.87 -19.36 -2.83
N LEU A 237 20.22 -20.61 -3.20
CA LEU A 237 21.52 -20.86 -3.85
C LEU A 237 21.65 -20.20 -5.22
N ARG A 238 20.59 -20.14 -6.00
CA ARG A 238 20.62 -19.43 -7.30
C ARG A 238 20.71 -17.93 -7.11
N GLN A 239 20.05 -17.39 -6.10
CA GLN A 239 20.15 -15.99 -5.70
C GLN A 239 21.56 -15.66 -5.29
N GLN A 240 22.18 -16.52 -4.47
CA GLN A 240 23.56 -16.35 -4.03
C GLN A 240 24.55 -16.36 -5.21
N ASN A 241 24.45 -17.32 -6.12
CA ASN A 241 25.31 -17.36 -7.31
C ASN A 241 25.22 -16.07 -8.12
N ARG A 242 24.00 -15.52 -8.33
CA ARG A 242 23.85 -14.23 -9.03
C ARG A 242 24.45 -13.05 -8.28
N LEU A 243 24.44 -13.06 -6.95
CA LEU A 243 25.11 -12.03 -6.15
C LEU A 243 26.62 -12.20 -6.15
N ASP A 244 27.13 -13.42 -6.24
CA ASP A 244 28.56 -13.69 -6.33
C ASP A 244 29.14 -13.27 -7.70
N ASP A 245 28.33 -13.31 -8.75
CA ASP A 245 28.67 -12.79 -10.08
C ASP A 245 28.78 -11.25 -10.11
N ASP A 246 28.17 -10.54 -9.12
CA ASP A 246 28.25 -9.08 -8.98
C ASP A 246 28.69 -8.68 -7.56
N PRO A 247 30.03 -8.64 -7.30
CA PRO A 247 30.57 -8.29 -5.98
C PRO A 247 30.19 -6.89 -5.50
N THR A 248 29.90 -5.96 -6.42
CA THR A 248 29.48 -4.59 -6.09
C THR A 248 28.08 -4.60 -5.53
N LEU A 249 27.17 -5.29 -6.20
CA LEU A 249 25.78 -5.44 -5.76
C LEU A 249 25.68 -6.23 -4.45
N ARG A 250 26.48 -7.28 -4.29
CA ARG A 250 26.59 -8.03 -3.03
C ARG A 250 27.07 -7.16 -1.88
N ARG A 251 28.09 -6.31 -2.09
CA ARG A 251 28.59 -5.37 -1.08
C ARG A 251 27.53 -4.33 -0.74
N TRP A 252 26.81 -3.84 -1.75
CA TRP A 252 25.70 -2.91 -1.57
C TRP A 252 24.60 -3.52 -0.69
N LEU A 253 24.16 -4.76 -0.99
CA LEU A 253 23.12 -5.46 -0.22
C LEU A 253 23.52 -5.66 1.24
N ASN A 254 24.79 -6.00 1.48
CA ASN A 254 25.32 -6.30 2.82
C ASN A 254 25.70 -5.06 3.65
N GLN A 255 25.40 -3.84 3.19
CA GLN A 255 25.62 -2.64 4.00
C GLN A 255 24.74 -2.70 5.26
N PRO A 256 25.29 -2.38 6.46
CA PRO A 256 24.54 -2.39 7.71
C PRO A 256 23.28 -1.52 7.69
N ALA A 257 23.31 -0.38 7.01
CA ALA A 257 22.15 0.50 6.83
C ALA A 257 20.93 -0.21 6.18
N ASN A 258 21.16 -1.26 5.39
CA ASN A 258 20.08 -2.05 4.81
C ASN A 258 19.26 -2.80 5.87
N THR A 259 19.81 -3.15 7.02
CA THR A 259 19.03 -3.76 8.12
C THR A 259 17.94 -2.83 8.62
N VAL A 260 18.30 -1.56 8.83
CA VAL A 260 17.38 -0.49 9.26
C VAL A 260 16.33 -0.21 8.19
N LEU A 261 16.77 -0.14 6.92
CA LEU A 261 15.88 0.08 5.79
C LEU A 261 14.88 -1.06 5.59
N LEU A 262 15.34 -2.31 5.65
CA LEU A 262 14.50 -3.51 5.49
C LEU A 262 13.46 -3.60 6.62
N ALA A 263 13.89 -3.42 7.87
CA ALA A 263 12.99 -3.47 9.02
C ALA A 263 11.87 -2.41 8.93
N ASN A 264 12.22 -1.17 8.59
CA ASN A 264 11.24 -0.09 8.43
C ASN A 264 10.37 -0.28 7.18
N GLY A 265 10.94 -0.76 6.08
CA GLY A 265 10.18 -1.09 4.88
C GLY A 265 9.13 -2.18 5.12
N LEU A 266 9.49 -3.23 5.85
CA LEU A 266 8.58 -4.30 6.28
C LEU A 266 7.48 -3.75 7.19
N ALA A 267 7.82 -3.03 8.25
CA ALA A 267 6.85 -2.51 9.22
C ALA A 267 5.88 -1.52 8.58
N LEU A 268 6.39 -0.58 7.78
CA LEU A 268 5.56 0.42 7.10
C LEU A 268 4.65 -0.21 6.05
N SER A 269 5.13 -1.17 5.27
CA SER A 269 4.33 -1.84 4.26
C SER A 269 3.27 -2.76 4.87
N ALA A 270 3.61 -3.52 5.92
CA ALA A 270 2.68 -4.37 6.65
C ALA A 270 1.55 -3.58 7.33
N GLN A 271 1.81 -2.32 7.69
CA GLN A 271 0.78 -1.40 8.19
C GLN A 271 -0.38 -1.25 7.21
N HIS A 272 -0.12 -1.40 5.93
CA HIS A 272 -1.12 -1.28 4.89
C HIS A 272 -1.80 -2.61 4.56
N ALA A 273 -1.04 -3.66 4.24
CA ALA A 273 -1.57 -5.00 4.01
C ALA A 273 -0.41 -6.00 3.90
N TRP A 274 -0.58 -7.18 4.49
CA TRP A 274 0.40 -8.26 4.44
C TRP A 274 0.60 -8.82 3.02
N ASP A 275 -0.45 -8.88 2.24
CA ASP A 275 -0.51 -9.45 0.88
C ASP A 275 -0.31 -8.40 -0.24
N SER A 276 0.02 -7.16 0.12
CA SER A 276 0.23 -6.12 -0.89
C SER A 276 1.51 -6.38 -1.70
N PRO A 277 1.53 -5.99 -3.00
CA PRO A 277 2.75 -6.05 -3.80
C PRO A 277 3.91 -5.25 -3.20
N HIS A 278 3.60 -4.24 -2.39
CA HIS A 278 4.60 -3.43 -1.71
C HIS A 278 5.24 -4.20 -0.56
N THR A 279 4.45 -4.87 0.26
CA THR A 279 4.96 -5.75 1.33
C THR A 279 5.77 -6.90 0.76
N ALA A 280 5.27 -7.55 -0.31
CA ALA A 280 5.98 -8.62 -0.97
C ALA A 280 7.40 -8.21 -1.44
N ARG A 281 7.58 -6.97 -1.95
CA ARG A 281 8.91 -6.47 -2.34
C ARG A 281 9.89 -6.46 -1.17
N TRP A 282 9.45 -5.97 -0.01
CA TRP A 282 10.29 -5.94 1.19
C TRP A 282 10.56 -7.34 1.73
N GLN A 283 9.61 -8.25 1.67
CA GLN A 283 9.78 -9.66 2.03
C GLN A 283 10.82 -10.33 1.14
N TYR A 284 10.73 -10.16 -0.19
CA TYR A 284 11.73 -10.68 -1.13
C TYR A 284 13.13 -10.12 -0.90
N LEU A 285 13.24 -8.82 -0.67
CA LEU A 285 14.53 -8.18 -0.36
C LEU A 285 15.12 -8.73 0.95
N THR A 286 14.28 -8.93 1.96
CA THR A 286 14.69 -9.51 3.25
C THR A 286 15.09 -10.96 3.11
N SER A 287 14.36 -11.75 2.33
CA SER A 287 14.70 -13.13 1.98
C SER A 287 16.10 -13.23 1.34
N LEU A 288 16.37 -12.37 0.36
CA LEU A 288 17.67 -12.32 -0.30
C LEU A 288 18.79 -11.87 0.66
N TYR A 289 18.53 -10.84 1.48
CA TYR A 289 19.50 -10.34 2.46
C TYR A 289 19.86 -11.41 3.50
N LEU A 290 18.86 -12.12 4.01
CA LEU A 290 19.02 -13.16 5.01
C LEU A 290 19.48 -14.52 4.43
N GLN A 291 19.40 -14.67 3.12
CA GLN A 291 19.60 -15.95 2.42
C GLN A 291 18.65 -17.05 2.96
N MET A 292 17.41 -16.66 3.17
CA MET A 292 16.35 -17.47 3.78
C MET A 292 15.22 -17.66 2.77
N PRO A 293 14.56 -18.84 2.74
CA PRO A 293 13.33 -19.02 1.96
C PRO A 293 12.25 -18.00 2.34
N ILE A 294 11.44 -17.61 1.38
CA ILE A 294 10.44 -16.56 1.56
C ILE A 294 9.37 -16.92 2.59
N ASP A 295 8.97 -18.16 2.66
CA ASP A 295 8.01 -18.71 3.62
C ASP A 295 8.53 -18.63 5.06
N GLU A 296 9.81 -18.93 5.29
CA GLU A 296 10.45 -18.76 6.60
C GLU A 296 10.52 -17.29 7.01
N VAL A 297 10.84 -16.39 6.06
CA VAL A 297 10.82 -14.94 6.30
C VAL A 297 9.42 -14.48 6.68
N GLN A 298 8.39 -14.94 5.97
CA GLN A 298 7.00 -14.59 6.27
C GLN A 298 6.59 -15.09 7.65
N GLN A 299 6.94 -16.31 8.00
CA GLN A 299 6.65 -16.87 9.32
C GLN A 299 7.30 -16.04 10.44
N GLN A 300 8.58 -15.74 10.32
CA GLN A 300 9.29 -14.90 11.31
C GLN A 300 8.71 -13.49 11.39
N LEU A 301 8.40 -12.88 10.24
CA LEU A 301 7.79 -11.57 10.17
C LEU A 301 6.48 -11.52 10.95
N HIS A 302 5.63 -12.51 10.79
CA HIS A 302 4.36 -12.62 11.51
C HIS A 302 4.57 -12.85 13.01
N GLN A 303 5.54 -13.66 13.40
CA GLN A 303 5.90 -13.88 14.81
C GLN A 303 6.37 -12.58 15.48
N GLN A 304 7.25 -11.82 14.81
CA GLN A 304 7.72 -10.53 15.33
C GLN A 304 6.58 -9.49 15.40
N ALA A 305 5.64 -9.50 14.45
CA ALA A 305 4.47 -8.62 14.50
C ALA A 305 3.58 -8.94 15.72
N VAL A 306 3.34 -10.23 16.01
CA VAL A 306 2.59 -10.64 17.21
C VAL A 306 3.33 -10.27 18.50
N THR A 307 4.65 -10.40 18.53
CA THR A 307 5.47 -10.00 19.68
C THR A 307 5.39 -8.49 19.90
N SER A 308 5.56 -7.67 18.85
CA SER A 308 5.39 -6.22 18.93
C SER A 308 3.99 -5.85 19.44
N ALA A 309 2.94 -6.50 18.92
CA ALA A 309 1.58 -6.20 19.37
C ALA A 309 1.33 -6.48 20.86
N ARG A 310 2.00 -7.47 21.43
CA ARG A 310 1.88 -7.77 22.87
C ARG A 310 2.45 -6.67 23.76
N HIS A 311 3.45 -5.93 23.25
CA HIS A 311 4.11 -4.86 24.02
C HIS A 311 3.55 -3.48 23.68
N ASP A 312 3.29 -3.22 22.41
CA ASP A 312 3.11 -1.86 21.89
C ASP A 312 1.69 -1.56 21.42
N ALA A 313 0.82 -2.60 21.20
CA ALA A 313 -0.52 -2.36 20.68
C ALA A 313 -1.39 -1.53 21.65
N MET A 314 -2.06 -0.54 21.09
CA MET A 314 -3.01 0.31 21.79
C MET A 314 -4.41 0.13 21.20
N PRO A 315 -5.48 0.20 22.02
CA PRO A 315 -6.85 -0.09 21.55
C PRO A 315 -7.34 0.83 20.43
N ASP A 316 -6.84 2.06 20.39
CA ASP A 316 -7.23 3.10 19.44
C ASP A 316 -6.28 3.23 18.22
N LEU A 317 -5.21 2.42 18.19
CA LEU A 317 -4.25 2.37 17.09
C LEU A 317 -4.35 1.07 16.31
N TRP A 318 -4.05 1.15 15.02
CA TRP A 318 -3.98 -0.02 14.18
C TRP A 318 -2.60 -0.68 14.26
N HIS A 319 -2.59 -1.99 14.59
CA HIS A 319 -1.39 -2.82 14.55
C HIS A 319 -1.57 -3.94 13.53
N PRO A 320 -0.60 -4.19 12.63
CA PRO A 320 -0.75 -5.17 11.54
C PRO A 320 -0.94 -6.60 12.02
N ALA A 321 -0.52 -6.96 13.25
CA ALA A 321 -0.78 -8.26 13.83
C ALA A 321 -2.28 -8.60 13.96
N VAL A 322 -3.15 -7.60 14.04
CA VAL A 322 -4.61 -7.80 14.09
C VAL A 322 -5.11 -8.46 12.80
N ALA A 323 -4.54 -8.10 11.66
CA ALA A 323 -4.90 -8.69 10.37
C ALA A 323 -4.48 -10.16 10.21
N LEU A 324 -3.52 -10.64 11.02
CA LEU A 324 -3.11 -12.05 11.04
C LEU A 324 -4.13 -12.94 11.75
N LEU A 325 -4.84 -12.38 12.74
CA LEU A 325 -5.82 -13.09 13.55
C LEU A 325 -7.23 -13.02 12.94
N TRP A 326 -7.57 -11.86 12.37
CA TRP A 326 -8.90 -11.60 11.87
C TRP A 326 -8.89 -10.64 10.69
N PRO A 327 -9.09 -11.11 9.45
CA PRO A 327 -8.98 -10.30 8.25
C PRO A 327 -9.96 -9.11 8.21
N TRP A 328 -11.07 -9.19 8.94
CA TRP A 328 -12.07 -8.12 9.03
C TRP A 328 -11.62 -6.89 9.82
N GLY A 329 -10.61 -7.06 10.68
CA GLY A 329 -9.99 -5.95 11.41
C GLY A 329 -9.05 -5.13 10.55
N SER A 330 -8.60 -5.63 9.38
CA SER A 330 -7.85 -4.84 8.45
C SER A 330 -8.76 -3.73 7.94
N ARG A 331 -8.35 -2.49 8.08
CA ARG A 331 -9.05 -1.34 7.48
C ARG A 331 -9.13 -1.44 5.96
N ARG A 332 -8.58 -2.50 5.40
CA ARG A 332 -8.54 -2.85 3.99
C ARG A 332 -8.95 -4.28 3.77
N ILE A 333 -10.20 -4.44 3.82
CA ILE A 333 -10.84 -5.31 2.84
C ILE A 333 -10.40 -4.75 1.48
N HIS A 334 -9.81 -5.60 0.64
CA HIS A 334 -9.43 -5.23 -0.72
C HIS A 334 -10.49 -4.30 -1.31
N PRO A 335 -10.13 -3.15 -1.91
CA PRO A 335 -11.13 -2.29 -2.57
C PRO A 335 -11.99 -3.05 -3.57
N GLY A 336 -11.50 -4.21 -4.07
CA GLY A 336 -12.25 -5.13 -4.92
C GLY A 336 -13.27 -6.03 -4.20
N LEU A 337 -13.24 -6.12 -2.86
CA LEU A 337 -14.21 -6.88 -2.06
C LEU A 337 -15.36 -6.03 -1.54
N LEU A 338 -15.21 -4.71 -1.53
CA LEU A 338 -16.32 -3.81 -1.27
C LEU A 338 -17.10 -3.60 -2.57
N PRO A 339 -18.42 -3.71 -2.53
CA PRO A 339 -19.22 -3.30 -3.68
C PRO A 339 -18.86 -1.83 -3.97
N PRO A 340 -18.66 -1.46 -5.25
CA PRO A 340 -18.40 -0.08 -5.60
C PRO A 340 -19.54 0.79 -5.05
N PRO A 341 -19.25 2.07 -4.73
CA PRO A 341 -20.28 2.98 -4.27
C PRO A 341 -21.41 3.03 -5.30
N PRO A 342 -22.65 3.22 -4.85
CA PRO A 342 -23.78 3.32 -5.77
C PRO A 342 -23.51 4.41 -6.80
N PRO A 343 -23.89 4.21 -8.09
CA PRO A 343 -23.66 5.19 -9.14
C PRO A 343 -24.35 6.52 -8.78
N SER A 344 -23.71 7.62 -9.13
CA SER A 344 -24.27 8.96 -8.94
C SER A 344 -25.54 9.15 -9.78
N ALA A 345 -26.33 10.15 -9.45
CA ALA A 345 -27.53 10.50 -10.26
C ALA A 345 -27.15 10.87 -11.69
N GLU A 346 -25.97 11.46 -11.89
CA GLU A 346 -25.43 11.84 -13.19
C GLU A 346 -25.02 10.62 -14.01
N ASP A 347 -24.31 9.66 -13.41
CA ASP A 347 -23.98 8.38 -14.05
C ASP A 347 -25.21 7.60 -14.49
N LEU A 348 -26.25 7.55 -13.63
CA LEU A 348 -27.53 6.91 -13.96
C LEU A 348 -28.26 7.62 -15.10
N SER A 349 -28.19 8.95 -15.16
CA SER A 349 -28.80 9.73 -16.24
C SER A 349 -28.07 9.47 -17.56
N GLN A 350 -26.74 9.47 -17.55
CA GLN A 350 -25.92 9.16 -18.71
C GLN A 350 -26.14 7.74 -19.23
N TRP A 351 -26.16 6.76 -18.33
CA TRP A 351 -26.44 5.37 -18.66
C TRP A 351 -27.84 5.23 -19.31
N ARG A 352 -28.88 5.85 -18.74
CA ARG A 352 -30.24 5.83 -19.33
C ARG A 352 -30.26 6.41 -20.73
N LYS A 353 -29.59 7.55 -20.94
CA LYS A 353 -29.47 8.18 -22.26
C LYS A 353 -28.82 7.27 -23.29
N GLN A 354 -27.75 6.56 -22.89
CA GLN A 354 -27.06 5.62 -23.76
C GLN A 354 -27.92 4.37 -24.06
N CYS A 355 -28.65 3.84 -23.06
CA CYS A 355 -29.60 2.76 -23.29
C CYS A 355 -30.70 3.18 -24.27
N SER A 356 -31.24 4.40 -24.14
CA SER A 356 -32.25 4.92 -25.06
C SER A 356 -31.72 5.06 -26.49
N ALA A 357 -30.45 5.42 -26.65
CA ALA A 357 -29.81 5.52 -27.97
C ALA A 357 -29.68 4.16 -28.67
N LEU A 358 -29.55 3.06 -27.91
CA LEU A 358 -29.58 1.70 -28.48
C LEU A 358 -30.95 1.31 -29.04
N LEU A 359 -32.02 1.89 -28.50
CA LEU A 359 -33.42 1.52 -28.81
C LEU A 359 -34.08 2.38 -29.88
N VAL A 360 -33.31 3.29 -30.50
CA VAL A 360 -33.83 4.15 -31.57
C VAL A 360 -34.20 3.32 -32.80
N GLU A 361 -35.42 3.56 -33.32
CA GLU A 361 -35.95 2.93 -34.54
C GLU A 361 -36.19 3.99 -35.63
N PRO A 362 -35.72 3.78 -36.86
CA PRO A 362 -34.94 2.64 -37.36
C PRO A 362 -33.53 2.62 -36.76
N SER A 363 -32.91 1.40 -36.68
CA SER A 363 -31.59 1.22 -36.08
C SER A 363 -30.57 2.26 -36.57
N PRO A 364 -29.92 3.02 -35.69
CA PRO A 364 -28.94 4.06 -36.05
C PRO A 364 -27.58 3.50 -36.46
N PHE A 365 -27.35 2.20 -36.27
CA PHE A 365 -26.04 1.57 -36.43
C PHE A 365 -25.73 1.25 -37.89
N SER A 366 -24.63 1.79 -38.40
CA SER A 366 -24.20 1.59 -39.80
C SER A 366 -23.69 0.16 -40.08
N ASN A 367 -23.06 -0.47 -39.08
CA ASN A 367 -22.49 -1.81 -39.19
C ASN A 367 -22.39 -2.49 -37.78
N ALA A 368 -22.03 -3.77 -37.77
CA ALA A 368 -21.91 -4.57 -36.57
C ALA A 368 -20.84 -4.00 -35.57
N MET A 369 -19.77 -3.40 -36.10
CA MET A 369 -18.72 -2.78 -35.31
C MET A 369 -19.27 -1.57 -34.53
N HIS A 370 -20.04 -0.72 -35.19
CA HIS A 370 -20.68 0.44 -34.54
C HIS A 370 -21.64 0.02 -33.43
N LEU A 371 -22.48 -0.99 -33.69
CA LEU A 371 -23.39 -1.55 -32.68
C LEU A 371 -22.62 -2.11 -31.46
N THR A 372 -21.60 -2.93 -31.70
CA THR A 372 -20.85 -3.57 -30.60
C THR A 372 -19.99 -2.58 -29.82
N THR A 373 -19.49 -1.49 -30.45
CA THR A 373 -18.83 -0.39 -29.78
C THR A 373 -19.81 0.32 -28.84
N SER A 374 -21.00 0.66 -29.33
CA SER A 374 -22.04 1.27 -28.48
C SER A 374 -22.49 0.34 -27.37
N ALA A 375 -22.60 -0.96 -27.61
CA ALA A 375 -22.91 -1.96 -26.59
C ALA A 375 -21.83 -2.02 -25.50
N ARG A 376 -20.55 -1.98 -25.86
CA ARG A 376 -19.44 -1.91 -24.93
C ARG A 376 -19.54 -0.64 -24.06
N ASP A 377 -19.77 0.52 -24.67
CA ASP A 377 -19.80 1.80 -23.96
C ASP A 377 -20.97 1.87 -22.97
N VAL A 378 -22.14 1.33 -23.31
CA VAL A 378 -23.27 1.23 -22.39
C VAL A 378 -22.99 0.26 -21.22
N LEU A 379 -22.26 -0.84 -21.47
CA LEU A 379 -21.85 -1.77 -20.42
C LEU A 379 -20.87 -1.11 -19.46
N VAL A 380 -19.95 -0.29 -19.96
CA VAL A 380 -19.05 0.52 -19.10
C VAL A 380 -19.85 1.55 -18.31
N ALA A 381 -20.80 2.24 -18.94
CA ALA A 381 -21.66 3.23 -18.28
C ALA A 381 -22.58 2.62 -17.22
N CYS A 382 -22.93 1.35 -17.30
CA CYS A 382 -23.68 0.66 -16.25
C CYS A 382 -22.79 0.20 -15.06
N GLY A 383 -21.50 0.58 -15.04
CA GLY A 383 -20.57 0.33 -13.93
C GLY A 383 -19.66 -0.87 -14.09
N MET A 384 -19.59 -1.47 -15.29
CA MET A 384 -18.64 -2.56 -15.55
C MET A 384 -17.25 -2.00 -15.83
N ARG A 385 -16.24 -2.46 -15.08
CA ARG A 385 -14.84 -2.01 -15.23
C ARG A 385 -14.11 -2.78 -16.31
N ARG A 386 -14.38 -4.08 -16.44
CA ARG A 386 -13.84 -4.91 -17.51
C ARG A 386 -14.99 -5.48 -18.32
N VAL A 387 -14.92 -5.30 -19.61
CA VAL A 387 -15.94 -5.74 -20.56
C VAL A 387 -15.27 -6.47 -21.70
N MET A 388 -15.81 -7.63 -22.08
CA MET A 388 -15.43 -8.35 -23.28
C MET A 388 -16.70 -8.78 -24.01
N ILE A 389 -16.82 -8.38 -25.25
CA ILE A 389 -17.88 -8.82 -26.16
C ILE A 389 -17.29 -9.82 -27.16
N LEU A 390 -17.87 -11.00 -27.18
CA LEU A 390 -17.48 -12.12 -28.02
C LEU A 390 -18.56 -12.39 -29.05
N MET A 391 -18.19 -12.60 -30.31
CA MET A 391 -19.10 -12.98 -31.39
C MET A 391 -18.87 -14.44 -31.73
N ALA A 392 -19.98 -15.21 -31.82
CA ALA A 392 -19.93 -16.58 -32.31
C ALA A 392 -19.77 -16.62 -33.82
N ASP A 393 -18.98 -17.56 -34.32
CA ASP A 393 -18.88 -17.82 -35.75
C ASP A 393 -20.18 -18.45 -36.30
N ARG A 394 -20.33 -18.49 -37.62
CA ARG A 394 -21.50 -19.04 -38.26
C ARG A 394 -21.72 -20.53 -37.98
N THR A 395 -20.66 -21.25 -37.74
CA THR A 395 -20.66 -22.69 -37.48
C THR A 395 -20.80 -23.01 -35.99
N GLN A 396 -20.74 -21.98 -35.11
CA GLN A 396 -20.73 -22.15 -33.65
C GLN A 396 -19.62 -23.08 -33.13
N THR A 397 -18.47 -23.03 -33.75
CA THR A 397 -17.28 -23.79 -33.32
C THR A 397 -16.32 -22.96 -32.51
N SER A 398 -16.36 -21.64 -32.72
CA SER A 398 -15.51 -20.68 -31.99
C SER A 398 -16.23 -19.38 -31.64
N VAL A 399 -15.74 -18.69 -30.64
CA VAL A 399 -16.12 -17.31 -30.32
C VAL A 399 -14.89 -16.43 -30.40
N ARG A 400 -15.01 -15.26 -31.05
CA ARG A 400 -13.92 -14.29 -31.21
C ARG A 400 -14.23 -13.03 -30.45
N VAL A 401 -13.19 -12.46 -29.84
CA VAL A 401 -13.30 -11.15 -29.20
C VAL A 401 -13.55 -10.09 -30.27
N HIS A 402 -14.61 -9.29 -30.06
CA HIS A 402 -15.02 -8.23 -30.95
C HIS A 402 -14.82 -6.85 -30.38
N GLN A 403 -15.07 -6.68 -29.05
CA GLN A 403 -14.84 -5.46 -28.31
C GLN A 403 -14.31 -5.76 -26.92
N ILE A 404 -13.47 -4.87 -26.40
CA ILE A 404 -12.95 -4.92 -25.02
C ILE A 404 -12.98 -3.52 -24.39
N ALA A 405 -13.13 -3.48 -23.07
CA ALA A 405 -12.84 -2.30 -22.25
C ALA A 405 -12.22 -2.74 -20.91
N GLY A 406 -11.25 -1.99 -20.40
CA GLY A 406 -10.59 -2.29 -19.12
C GLY A 406 -9.71 -3.57 -19.15
N LEU A 407 -9.44 -4.13 -20.30
CA LEU A 407 -8.61 -5.31 -20.51
C LEU A 407 -7.35 -4.96 -21.35
N PRO A 408 -6.27 -5.76 -21.26
CA PRO A 408 -5.08 -5.58 -22.10
C PRO A 408 -5.41 -5.63 -23.60
N LYS A 409 -4.71 -4.83 -24.41
CA LYS A 409 -4.98 -4.73 -25.86
C LYS A 409 -4.83 -6.06 -26.60
N GLU A 410 -3.96 -6.92 -26.13
CA GLU A 410 -3.71 -8.27 -26.66
C GLU A 410 -4.96 -9.17 -26.59
N ALA A 411 -5.84 -8.89 -25.63
CA ALA A 411 -7.11 -9.63 -25.50
C ALA A 411 -8.04 -9.45 -26.70
N ALA A 412 -7.92 -8.36 -27.48
CA ALA A 412 -8.75 -8.11 -28.66
C ALA A 412 -8.52 -9.12 -29.80
N ALA A 413 -7.34 -9.73 -29.86
CA ALA A 413 -6.99 -10.72 -30.87
C ALA A 413 -7.37 -12.17 -30.49
N MET A 414 -7.94 -12.37 -29.28
CA MET A 414 -8.21 -13.72 -28.77
C MET A 414 -9.45 -14.35 -29.41
N SER A 415 -9.39 -15.67 -29.53
CA SER A 415 -10.53 -16.53 -29.91
C SER A 415 -10.53 -17.77 -29.02
N PHE A 416 -11.71 -18.30 -28.72
CA PHE A 416 -11.89 -19.45 -27.87
C PHE A 416 -12.67 -20.55 -28.60
N SER A 417 -12.13 -21.76 -28.61
CA SER A 417 -12.82 -22.92 -29.14
C SER A 417 -13.95 -23.34 -28.17
N ILE A 418 -15.14 -23.55 -28.70
CA ILE A 418 -16.31 -23.93 -27.92
C ILE A 418 -16.17 -25.36 -27.38
N SER A 419 -15.57 -26.27 -28.17
CA SER A 419 -15.36 -27.65 -27.78
C SER A 419 -14.51 -27.82 -26.51
N GLN A 420 -13.66 -26.84 -26.21
CA GLN A 420 -12.76 -26.86 -25.04
C GLN A 420 -13.37 -26.32 -23.73
N SER A 421 -14.62 -25.83 -23.76
CA SER A 421 -15.24 -25.24 -22.59
C SER A 421 -16.71 -25.59 -22.45
N LYS A 422 -17.05 -26.38 -21.43
CA LYS A 422 -18.42 -26.79 -21.12
C LYS A 422 -19.34 -25.57 -20.85
N ILE A 423 -18.82 -24.49 -20.26
CA ILE A 423 -19.59 -23.27 -20.02
C ILE A 423 -19.92 -22.59 -21.35
N LEU A 424 -18.94 -22.46 -22.26
CA LEU A 424 -19.22 -21.86 -23.58
C LEU A 424 -20.21 -22.68 -24.37
N GLN A 425 -20.09 -24.01 -24.35
CA GLN A 425 -21.06 -24.92 -25.00
C GLN A 425 -22.47 -24.65 -24.50
N ARG A 426 -22.64 -24.58 -23.15
CA ARG A 426 -23.94 -24.33 -22.54
C ARG A 426 -24.50 -22.94 -22.85
N LEU A 427 -23.65 -21.91 -22.82
CA LEU A 427 -24.04 -20.52 -23.11
C LEU A 427 -24.42 -20.31 -24.57
N LEU A 428 -23.89 -21.11 -25.50
CA LEU A 428 -24.23 -21.03 -26.92
C LEU A 428 -25.39 -21.93 -27.31
N ALA A 429 -25.63 -23.00 -26.58
CA ALA A 429 -26.78 -23.89 -26.82
C ALA A 429 -28.13 -23.22 -26.50
N GLN A 430 -28.15 -22.37 -25.47
CA GLN A 430 -29.36 -21.65 -25.05
C GLN A 430 -29.02 -20.31 -24.42
N GLN A 431 -29.96 -19.38 -24.46
CA GLN A 431 -29.83 -18.10 -23.74
C GLN A 431 -29.71 -18.36 -22.25
N ALA A 432 -28.59 -17.98 -21.67
CA ALA A 432 -28.32 -18.19 -20.25
C ALA A 432 -27.43 -17.08 -19.67
N GLN A 433 -27.51 -16.94 -18.35
CA GLN A 433 -26.63 -16.09 -17.57
C GLN A 433 -25.91 -16.93 -16.53
N VAL A 434 -24.61 -16.77 -16.42
CA VAL A 434 -23.78 -17.38 -15.38
C VAL A 434 -23.18 -16.27 -14.55
N ARG A 435 -23.40 -16.33 -13.24
CA ARG A 435 -22.78 -15.43 -12.26
C ARG A 435 -21.81 -16.26 -11.44
N LEU A 436 -20.53 -15.95 -11.55
CA LEU A 436 -19.51 -16.48 -10.65
C LEU A 436 -19.45 -15.61 -9.39
N ASN A 437 -19.29 -16.26 -8.25
CA ASN A 437 -19.08 -15.70 -6.94
C ASN A 437 -18.15 -16.62 -6.14
N PRO A 438 -17.65 -16.25 -4.97
CA PRO A 438 -16.77 -17.10 -4.17
C PRO A 438 -17.31 -18.50 -3.91
N ASP A 439 -18.63 -18.63 -3.71
CA ASP A 439 -19.28 -19.91 -3.37
C ASP A 439 -19.22 -20.93 -4.51
N ASN A 440 -19.28 -20.47 -5.76
CA ASN A 440 -19.33 -21.33 -6.94
C ASN A 440 -18.09 -21.23 -7.84
N ASN A 441 -17.17 -20.30 -7.55
CA ASN A 441 -15.99 -20.05 -8.38
C ASN A 441 -15.10 -21.29 -8.52
N ALA A 442 -14.90 -22.06 -7.46
CA ALA A 442 -14.09 -23.27 -7.49
C ALA A 442 -14.61 -24.29 -8.51
N GLN A 443 -15.93 -24.43 -8.67
CA GLN A 443 -16.55 -25.37 -9.60
C GLN A 443 -16.58 -24.85 -11.03
N PHE A 444 -16.88 -23.57 -11.24
CA PHE A 444 -17.12 -23.01 -12.56
C PHE A 444 -15.87 -22.40 -13.21
N SER A 445 -14.92 -21.89 -12.43
CA SER A 445 -13.69 -21.30 -13.00
C SER A 445 -12.86 -22.33 -13.79
N ALA A 446 -12.83 -23.57 -13.34
CA ALA A 446 -12.15 -24.66 -14.03
C ALA A 446 -12.78 -25.01 -15.41
N LEU A 447 -14.05 -24.64 -15.61
CA LEU A 447 -14.80 -24.90 -16.85
C LEU A 447 -14.66 -23.74 -17.84
N LEU A 448 -14.08 -22.61 -17.43
CA LEU A 448 -13.80 -21.47 -18.30
C LEU A 448 -12.55 -21.74 -19.15
N PRO A 449 -12.49 -21.19 -20.39
CA PRO A 449 -11.24 -21.21 -21.15
C PRO A 449 -10.09 -20.57 -20.38
N PRO A 450 -8.86 -21.14 -20.39
CA PRO A 450 -7.72 -20.60 -19.66
C PRO A 450 -7.43 -19.13 -19.95
N GLY A 451 -7.55 -18.71 -21.23
CA GLY A 451 -7.37 -17.31 -21.64
C GLY A 451 -8.42 -16.37 -21.05
N LEU A 452 -9.68 -16.80 -20.96
CA LEU A 452 -10.72 -15.98 -20.32
C LEU A 452 -10.49 -15.87 -18.81
N ARG A 453 -10.11 -16.97 -18.18
CA ARG A 453 -9.78 -17.00 -16.74
C ARG A 453 -8.58 -16.13 -16.41
N SER A 454 -7.55 -16.08 -17.25
CA SER A 454 -6.37 -15.23 -17.04
C SER A 454 -6.67 -13.73 -17.12
N LEU A 455 -7.68 -13.34 -17.90
CA LEU A 455 -8.11 -11.94 -18.05
C LEU A 455 -9.05 -11.50 -16.92
N PHE A 456 -9.92 -12.41 -16.44
CA PHE A 456 -10.87 -12.17 -15.36
C PHE A 456 -10.45 -12.94 -14.10
N ARG A 457 -9.36 -12.51 -13.48
CA ARG A 457 -8.75 -13.19 -12.31
C ARG A 457 -9.53 -13.10 -11.01
N GLY A 458 -10.62 -12.34 -10.98
CA GLY A 458 -11.44 -12.16 -9.77
C GLY A 458 -12.40 -13.32 -9.56
N GLU A 459 -12.98 -13.39 -8.36
CA GLU A 459 -13.96 -14.40 -7.98
C GLU A 459 -15.36 -14.07 -8.49
N HIS A 460 -15.57 -12.84 -8.96
CA HIS A 460 -16.84 -12.34 -9.44
C HIS A 460 -16.79 -12.05 -10.94
N LEU A 461 -17.61 -12.75 -11.72
CA LEU A 461 -17.71 -12.60 -13.15
C LEU A 461 -19.18 -12.83 -13.59
N LEU A 462 -19.68 -12.00 -14.50
CA LEU A 462 -20.96 -12.20 -15.16
C LEU A 462 -20.72 -12.59 -16.63
N LEU A 463 -21.30 -13.70 -17.04
CA LEU A 463 -21.34 -14.16 -18.42
C LEU A 463 -22.80 -14.19 -18.87
N ARG A 464 -23.12 -13.60 -19.99
CA ARG A 464 -24.46 -13.60 -20.58
C ARG A 464 -24.42 -13.87 -22.06
N SER A 465 -25.28 -14.77 -22.52
CA SER A 465 -25.52 -14.98 -23.95
C SER A 465 -26.68 -14.13 -24.44
N LEU A 466 -26.53 -13.57 -25.66
CA LEU A 466 -27.55 -12.78 -26.35
C LEU A 466 -27.95 -13.47 -27.65
N THR A 467 -29.25 -13.49 -27.85
CA THR A 467 -29.86 -14.17 -29.01
C THR A 467 -30.30 -13.18 -30.08
N CYS A 468 -30.26 -13.64 -31.29
CA CYS A 468 -30.95 -12.99 -32.38
C CYS A 468 -31.58 -14.08 -33.29
N ASN A 469 -32.87 -13.93 -33.59
CA ASN A 469 -33.65 -14.88 -34.36
C ASN A 469 -33.57 -16.34 -33.84
N GLY A 470 -33.63 -16.49 -32.49
CA GLY A 470 -33.59 -17.78 -31.84
C GLY A 470 -32.22 -18.43 -31.71
N ARG A 471 -31.16 -17.77 -32.18
CA ARG A 471 -29.79 -18.27 -32.12
C ARG A 471 -28.91 -17.37 -31.29
N VAL A 472 -28.02 -17.93 -30.45
CA VAL A 472 -27.02 -17.15 -29.72
C VAL A 472 -25.91 -16.71 -30.69
N ILE A 473 -25.71 -15.39 -30.78
CA ILE A 473 -24.73 -14.79 -31.69
C ILE A 473 -23.64 -14.03 -30.93
N MET A 474 -23.93 -13.63 -29.69
CA MET A 474 -23.02 -12.80 -28.87
C MET A 474 -22.94 -13.32 -27.44
N LEU A 475 -21.76 -13.28 -26.87
CA LEU A 475 -21.52 -13.47 -25.44
C LEU A 475 -20.92 -12.21 -24.85
N VAL A 476 -21.36 -11.85 -23.67
CA VAL A 476 -20.82 -10.73 -22.89
C VAL A 476 -20.21 -11.27 -21.61
N ALA A 477 -18.94 -10.96 -21.39
CA ALA A 477 -18.22 -11.24 -20.14
C ALA A 477 -17.86 -9.91 -19.47
N VAL A 478 -18.28 -9.72 -18.25
CA VAL A 478 -18.06 -8.46 -17.52
C VAL A 478 -17.76 -8.68 -16.05
N ASP A 479 -16.97 -7.77 -15.47
CA ASP A 479 -16.78 -7.67 -14.05
C ASP A 479 -16.57 -6.22 -13.57
N GLN A 480 -16.50 -6.04 -12.25
CA GLN A 480 -16.19 -4.78 -11.59
C GLN A 480 -14.75 -4.75 -11.05
N GLY A 481 -13.78 -5.22 -11.86
CA GLY A 481 -12.38 -5.33 -11.44
C GLY A 481 -12.11 -6.54 -10.53
N GLY A 482 -13.00 -7.55 -10.58
CA GLY A 482 -12.92 -8.78 -9.77
C GLY A 482 -13.66 -8.72 -8.44
N GLY A 483 -14.22 -7.56 -8.07
CA GLY A 483 -15.00 -7.37 -6.85
C GLY A 483 -16.47 -7.79 -6.96
N PRO A 484 -17.19 -7.85 -5.82
CA PRO A 484 -18.59 -8.26 -5.78
C PRO A 484 -19.51 -7.28 -6.51
N PHE A 485 -20.56 -7.81 -7.10
CA PHE A 485 -21.61 -7.02 -7.73
C PHE A 485 -22.67 -6.64 -6.71
N SER A 486 -23.03 -5.34 -6.66
CA SER A 486 -24.25 -4.93 -5.95
C SER A 486 -25.51 -5.37 -6.69
N ASP A 487 -26.62 -5.52 -5.99
CA ASP A 487 -27.89 -5.89 -6.62
C ASP A 487 -28.34 -4.86 -7.65
N VAL A 488 -28.09 -3.58 -7.38
CA VAL A 488 -28.37 -2.47 -8.31
C VAL A 488 -27.57 -2.64 -9.60
N THR A 489 -26.28 -3.01 -9.50
CA THR A 489 -25.42 -3.23 -10.67
C THR A 489 -25.87 -4.45 -11.49
N VAL A 490 -26.28 -5.53 -10.83
CA VAL A 490 -26.81 -6.72 -11.51
C VAL A 490 -28.11 -6.40 -12.25
N GLN A 491 -28.99 -5.62 -11.63
CA GLN A 491 -30.24 -5.16 -12.28
C GLN A 491 -29.95 -4.22 -13.47
N ALA A 492 -29.02 -3.27 -13.31
CA ALA A 492 -28.61 -2.38 -14.39
C ALA A 492 -28.00 -3.16 -15.56
N PHE A 493 -27.12 -4.13 -15.27
CA PHE A 493 -26.58 -5.03 -16.28
C PHE A 493 -27.69 -5.80 -17.03
N GLY A 494 -28.65 -6.37 -16.30
CA GLY A 494 -29.78 -7.08 -16.90
C GLY A 494 -30.58 -6.21 -17.88
N LYS A 495 -30.88 -4.96 -17.46
CA LYS A 495 -31.57 -3.97 -18.34
C LYS A 495 -30.70 -3.58 -19.55
N THR A 496 -29.41 -3.35 -19.34
CA THR A 496 -28.48 -3.03 -20.42
C THR A 496 -28.42 -4.13 -21.47
N VAL A 497 -28.31 -5.38 -21.03
CA VAL A 497 -28.30 -6.55 -21.93
C VAL A 497 -29.58 -6.66 -22.72
N GLN A 498 -30.73 -6.40 -22.11
CA GLN A 498 -32.02 -6.37 -22.82
C GLN A 498 -32.09 -5.28 -23.90
N CYS A 499 -31.52 -4.08 -23.64
CA CYS A 499 -31.42 -3.03 -24.63
C CYS A 499 -30.49 -3.43 -25.79
N ILE A 500 -29.35 -4.05 -25.49
CA ILE A 500 -28.43 -4.56 -26.51
C ILE A 500 -29.09 -5.63 -27.38
N GLU A 501 -29.82 -6.54 -26.77
CA GLU A 501 -30.52 -7.63 -27.49
C GLU A 501 -31.61 -7.09 -28.43
N ARG A 502 -32.39 -6.09 -28.01
CA ARG A 502 -33.35 -5.39 -28.88
C ARG A 502 -32.65 -4.67 -30.01
N ALA A 503 -31.57 -3.94 -29.73
CA ALA A 503 -30.76 -3.26 -30.73
C ALA A 503 -30.21 -4.24 -31.80
N LEU A 504 -29.76 -5.43 -31.37
CA LEU A 504 -29.32 -6.51 -32.27
C LEU A 504 -30.46 -6.99 -33.18
N HIS A 505 -31.65 -7.16 -32.58
CA HIS A 505 -32.82 -7.61 -33.35
C HIS A 505 -33.25 -6.59 -34.41
N THR A 506 -33.32 -5.31 -34.04
CA THR A 506 -33.68 -4.22 -34.93
C THR A 506 -32.61 -4.03 -36.04
N PHE A 507 -31.32 -4.19 -35.70
CA PHE A 507 -30.22 -4.09 -36.65
C PHE A 507 -30.25 -5.22 -37.68
N THR A 508 -30.50 -6.47 -37.28
CA THR A 508 -30.53 -7.63 -38.17
C THR A 508 -31.77 -7.65 -39.08
N ASN A 509 -32.90 -7.07 -38.63
CA ASN A 509 -34.12 -6.99 -39.44
C ASN A 509 -34.13 -5.81 -40.42
N ARG A 510 -33.13 -4.91 -40.40
CA ARG A 510 -32.99 -3.77 -41.31
C ARG A 510 -32.67 -4.19 -42.78
N GLY A 511 -32.22 -5.42 -42.97
CA GLY A 511 -31.83 -5.97 -44.28
C GLY A 511 -32.86 -6.92 -44.90
N ARG A 512 -34.05 -7.05 -44.28
CA ARG A 512 -35.20 -7.73 -44.83
C ARG A 512 -36.28 -6.69 -45.16
#